data_26800a10d221e453cc3c631b22defa04
#
_entry.id   26800a10d221e453cc3c631b22defa04
#
_cell.length_a   1.000
_cell.length_b   1.000
_cell.length_c   1.000
_cell.angle_alpha   90.00
_cell.angle_beta   90.00
_cell.angle_gamma   90.00
#
_symmetry.space_group_name_H-M   'P 1'
#
loop_
_entity.id
_entity.type
_entity.pdbx_description
1 polymer ?
#
loop_
_entity_poly.entity_id
_entity_poly.type
_entity_poly.pdbx_seq_one_letter_code
_entity_poly.pdbx_strand_id
1 'polypeptide(L)'
;MADTNSKRKKSIAVIGSGYWGKNLVRNFYRLGVLKLICDKNESILNRFNKEYTDVETCLNLEAVFGYEDVKAVVVATPAESHFKVAHKALSAGKHVFVEKPLSLTEKEGLDLVKLAERNELILMVGHILQYHPAVIKLKELINTGELGKIQYLYSNRLNIGKIRSEENILWSFAPHDISVILMLLGEMPESVYATGGSYLQRKIPDTTLTTMDFSSGVKAHIFVSWLHPYKEQKLVVVGDKKMAVFDDVSKEKLLLYPHKIDWLDRIPVASKEAAEVVPFHMEEPLKLECRHFLECIENKQKSRTDGEEGLRVLKILHASQVSLDDNECTVHIGSQLKEKFDPSAFVRHERAKRAKIISSAPSVTSDGIGKDCFIHESAYLDTGVEIGECTKIWHFSHILSGSRIGKNCNIGQNIVIGPNVVIGNGCKIQNNVSIYKGVTLEDHVFCGPSMVFTNVYNPRSEISKMDELRKTKVKRGATIGANATIICGITIGQYAFIGAGAVITRDVPDHALVVGNPARQIGWSCRCGERLSDQLECVSCGRKFVKLGQHVEEK
;
A
#
# COMPACT_ATOMS: atom_id res chain seq x y z
N MET A 1 -13.92 38.81 -1.95
CA MET A 1 -12.77 39.34 -2.70
C MET A 1 -12.94 38.90 -4.13
N ALA A 2 -12.97 39.85 -5.06
CA ALA A 2 -13.33 39.62 -6.44
C ALA A 2 -12.37 38.65 -7.15
N ASP A 3 -12.96 37.74 -7.90
CA ASP A 3 -12.29 36.77 -8.77
C ASP A 3 -11.67 37.54 -9.97
N THR A 4 -10.41 37.99 -9.80
CA THR A 4 -9.65 38.57 -10.91
C THR A 4 -9.18 37.42 -11.80
N ASN A 5 -10.08 36.99 -12.65
CA ASN A 5 -9.83 35.99 -13.69
C ASN A 5 -9.04 36.62 -14.86
N SER A 6 -7.84 37.15 -14.58
CA SER A 6 -6.85 37.39 -15.64
C SER A 6 -6.42 36.01 -16.12
N LYS A 7 -6.62 35.67 -17.41
CA LYS A 7 -6.18 34.41 -18.02
C LYS A 7 -4.69 34.22 -17.75
N ARG A 8 -4.34 33.47 -16.69
CA ARG A 8 -2.95 33.09 -16.41
C ARG A 8 -2.42 32.33 -17.62
N LYS A 9 -1.18 32.65 -18.06
CA LYS A 9 -0.55 31.94 -19.18
C LYS A 9 -0.28 30.49 -18.76
N LYS A 10 -0.65 29.52 -19.60
CA LYS A 10 -0.29 28.10 -19.40
C LYS A 10 1.22 27.95 -19.44
N SER A 11 1.81 27.52 -18.32
CA SER A 11 3.27 27.49 -18.16
C SER A 11 3.79 26.35 -17.30
N ILE A 12 2.90 25.44 -16.87
CA ILE A 12 3.25 24.31 -16.01
C ILE A 12 3.26 23.01 -16.82
N ALA A 13 4.32 22.22 -16.65
CA ALA A 13 4.40 20.84 -17.13
C ALA A 13 4.32 19.88 -15.94
N VAL A 14 3.50 18.84 -16.04
CA VAL A 14 3.44 17.74 -15.07
C VAL A 14 4.12 16.52 -15.67
N ILE A 15 5.15 16.01 -14.98
CA ILE A 15 5.91 14.81 -15.36
C ILE A 15 5.54 13.66 -14.42
N GLY A 16 4.99 12.58 -14.98
CA GLY A 16 4.42 11.47 -14.25
C GLY A 16 2.95 11.72 -13.89
N SER A 17 2.04 11.10 -14.63
CA SER A 17 0.59 11.30 -14.51
C SER A 17 -0.14 10.04 -14.05
N GLY A 18 0.57 9.18 -13.30
CA GLY A 18 0.06 7.94 -12.74
C GLY A 18 -0.95 8.14 -11.61
N TYR A 19 -0.93 7.23 -10.62
CA TYR A 19 -1.91 7.17 -9.52
C TYR A 19 -2.05 8.50 -8.76
N TRP A 20 -0.94 9.16 -8.41
CA TRP A 20 -0.95 10.44 -7.69
C TRP A 20 -0.91 11.63 -8.65
N GLY A 21 -0.06 11.60 -9.67
CA GLY A 21 0.14 12.70 -10.60
C GLY A 21 -1.12 13.19 -11.30
N LYS A 22 -2.12 12.32 -11.51
CA LYS A 22 -3.46 12.71 -12.02
C LYS A 22 -4.14 13.80 -11.17
N ASN A 23 -3.89 13.84 -9.85
CA ASN A 23 -4.47 14.84 -8.97
C ASN A 23 -3.79 16.21 -9.16
N LEU A 24 -2.48 16.20 -9.41
CA LEU A 24 -1.71 17.41 -9.76
C LEU A 24 -2.13 17.95 -11.13
N VAL A 25 -2.25 17.07 -12.14
CA VAL A 25 -2.81 17.42 -13.46
C VAL A 25 -4.15 18.12 -13.32
N ARG A 26 -5.10 17.52 -12.57
CA ARG A 26 -6.42 18.09 -12.32
C ARG A 26 -6.35 19.47 -11.67
N ASN A 27 -5.50 19.64 -10.65
CA ASN A 27 -5.41 20.90 -9.91
C ASN A 27 -4.76 22.01 -10.76
N PHE A 28 -3.64 21.75 -11.45
CA PHE A 28 -3.01 22.75 -12.32
C PHE A 28 -3.88 23.08 -13.55
N TYR A 29 -4.66 22.12 -14.06
CA TYR A 29 -5.66 22.39 -15.09
C TYR A 29 -6.76 23.32 -14.59
N ARG A 30 -7.34 23.05 -13.41
CA ARG A 30 -8.38 23.91 -12.79
C ARG A 30 -7.87 25.31 -12.45
N LEU A 31 -6.58 25.45 -12.18
CA LEU A 31 -5.92 26.75 -11.99
C LEU A 31 -5.61 27.48 -13.31
N GLY A 32 -5.91 26.85 -14.46
CA GLY A 32 -5.76 27.46 -15.80
C GLY A 32 -4.33 27.59 -16.29
N VAL A 33 -3.36 26.90 -15.68
CA VAL A 33 -1.92 27.07 -15.93
C VAL A 33 -1.25 25.84 -16.57
N LEU A 34 -1.95 24.71 -16.66
CA LEU A 34 -1.40 23.47 -17.21
C LEU A 34 -1.15 23.59 -18.72
N LYS A 35 0.09 23.48 -19.13
CA LYS A 35 0.55 23.51 -20.52
C LYS A 35 0.77 22.12 -21.10
N LEU A 36 1.43 21.23 -20.34
CA LEU A 36 1.96 19.97 -20.84
C LEU A 36 1.84 18.86 -19.81
N ILE A 37 1.48 17.67 -20.26
CA ILE A 37 1.53 16.43 -19.47
C ILE A 37 2.54 15.49 -20.11
N CYS A 38 3.53 15.04 -19.33
CA CYS A 38 4.55 14.09 -19.78
C CYS A 38 4.46 12.79 -18.99
N ASP A 39 4.32 11.68 -19.69
CA ASP A 39 4.37 10.33 -19.09
C ASP A 39 5.01 9.36 -20.10
N LYS A 40 5.70 8.33 -19.60
CA LYS A 40 6.28 7.28 -20.44
C LYS A 40 5.24 6.28 -20.98
N ASN A 41 4.02 6.29 -20.41
CA ASN A 41 2.94 5.38 -20.77
C ASN A 41 1.95 6.07 -21.69
N GLU A 42 1.97 5.69 -22.96
CA GLU A 42 1.13 6.24 -24.01
C GLU A 42 -0.38 6.05 -23.71
N SER A 43 -0.76 4.94 -23.10
CA SER A 43 -2.17 4.70 -22.77
C SER A 43 -2.72 5.69 -21.73
N ILE A 44 -1.86 6.14 -20.80
CA ILE A 44 -2.19 7.19 -19.83
C ILE A 44 -2.36 8.54 -20.55
N LEU A 45 -1.44 8.89 -21.45
CA LEU A 45 -1.52 10.13 -22.22
C LEU A 45 -2.75 10.18 -23.12
N ASN A 46 -3.08 9.08 -23.79
CA ASN A 46 -4.27 8.96 -24.63
C ASN A 46 -5.58 9.20 -23.86
N ARG A 47 -5.64 8.83 -22.56
CA ARG A 47 -6.76 9.17 -21.69
C ARG A 47 -6.80 10.66 -21.41
N PHE A 48 -5.67 11.29 -21.08
CA PHE A 48 -5.61 12.72 -20.77
C PHE A 48 -5.89 13.58 -22.01
N ASN A 49 -5.47 13.17 -23.21
CA ASN A 49 -5.82 13.85 -24.47
C ASN A 49 -7.33 13.93 -24.72
N LYS A 50 -8.08 12.91 -24.27
CA LYS A 50 -9.55 12.92 -24.36
C LYS A 50 -10.21 13.81 -23.31
N GLU A 51 -9.60 13.89 -22.12
CA GLU A 51 -10.16 14.63 -20.98
C GLU A 51 -9.76 16.11 -20.99
N TYR A 52 -8.54 16.45 -21.45
CA TYR A 52 -7.98 17.80 -21.47
C TYR A 52 -7.52 18.18 -22.88
N THR A 53 -8.48 18.46 -23.78
CA THR A 53 -8.23 18.66 -25.22
C THR A 53 -7.38 19.87 -25.57
N ASP A 54 -7.21 20.80 -24.64
CA ASP A 54 -6.43 22.04 -24.75
C ASP A 54 -5.08 22.00 -24.03
N VAL A 55 -4.63 20.80 -23.63
CA VAL A 55 -3.34 20.53 -22.97
C VAL A 55 -2.51 19.62 -23.86
N GLU A 56 -1.25 19.97 -24.05
CA GLU A 56 -0.31 19.15 -24.82
C GLU A 56 0.12 17.90 -24.04
N THR A 57 0.45 16.83 -24.75
CA THR A 57 1.02 15.62 -24.13
C THR A 57 2.32 15.22 -24.78
N CYS A 58 3.24 14.61 -24.02
CA CYS A 58 4.56 14.25 -24.50
C CYS A 58 5.03 12.92 -23.87
N LEU A 59 5.59 12.03 -24.69
CA LEU A 59 6.25 10.78 -24.22
C LEU A 59 7.71 11.01 -23.84
N ASN A 60 8.34 12.04 -24.43
CA ASN A 60 9.77 12.31 -24.26
C ASN A 60 10.04 13.31 -23.15
N LEU A 61 10.58 12.82 -22.04
CA LEU A 61 10.98 13.66 -20.92
C LEU A 61 11.96 14.77 -21.30
N GLU A 62 12.92 14.49 -22.17
CA GLU A 62 13.96 15.49 -22.54
C GLU A 62 13.36 16.66 -23.31
N ALA A 63 12.31 16.43 -24.09
CA ALA A 63 11.63 17.48 -24.83
C ALA A 63 10.98 18.51 -23.90
N VAL A 64 10.49 18.10 -22.71
CA VAL A 64 9.82 18.99 -21.74
C VAL A 64 10.69 20.19 -21.38
N PHE A 65 11.99 19.98 -21.22
CA PHE A 65 12.92 21.02 -20.79
C PHE A 65 13.20 22.06 -21.87
N GLY A 66 12.98 21.71 -23.14
CA GLY A 66 13.16 22.60 -24.29
C GLY A 66 11.94 23.51 -24.57
N TYR A 67 10.78 23.28 -23.94
CA TYR A 67 9.62 24.15 -24.15
C TYR A 67 9.83 25.52 -23.51
N GLU A 68 9.94 26.57 -24.31
CA GLU A 68 10.14 27.96 -23.83
C GLU A 68 8.96 28.48 -23.00
N ASP A 69 7.74 28.07 -23.35
CA ASP A 69 6.52 28.43 -22.61
C ASP A 69 6.36 27.73 -21.27
N VAL A 70 7.05 26.61 -21.02
CA VAL A 70 7.07 25.93 -19.73
C VAL A 70 8.03 26.66 -18.80
N LYS A 71 7.51 27.26 -17.75
CA LYS A 71 8.30 27.98 -16.72
C LYS A 71 8.57 27.14 -15.49
N ALA A 72 7.71 26.16 -15.21
CA ALA A 72 7.87 25.27 -14.07
C ALA A 72 7.46 23.83 -14.38
N VAL A 73 8.10 22.91 -13.67
CA VAL A 73 7.92 21.48 -13.81
C VAL A 73 7.44 20.89 -12.49
N VAL A 74 6.42 20.07 -12.55
CA VAL A 74 5.88 19.28 -11.43
C VAL A 74 6.31 17.84 -11.61
N VAL A 75 7.11 17.30 -10.68
CA VAL A 75 7.68 15.96 -10.74
C VAL A 75 6.86 15.04 -9.84
N ALA A 76 6.07 14.15 -10.44
CA ALA A 76 5.23 13.16 -9.75
C ALA A 76 5.52 11.73 -10.23
N THR A 77 6.77 11.49 -10.56
CA THR A 77 7.32 10.20 -10.96
C THR A 77 7.66 9.35 -9.72
N PRO A 78 8.07 8.09 -9.85
CA PRO A 78 8.61 7.32 -8.72
C PRO A 78 9.84 8.02 -8.08
N ALA A 79 9.95 7.91 -6.76
CA ALA A 79 10.97 8.63 -5.95
C ALA A 79 12.42 8.47 -6.46
N GLU A 80 12.75 7.31 -7.02
CA GLU A 80 14.06 7.00 -7.62
C GLU A 80 14.47 7.95 -8.75
N SER A 81 13.52 8.59 -9.39
CA SER A 81 13.76 9.51 -10.49
C SER A 81 13.63 10.98 -10.11
N HIS A 82 13.19 11.28 -8.88
CA HIS A 82 12.97 12.65 -8.42
C HIS A 82 14.22 13.51 -8.61
N PHE A 83 15.36 13.08 -8.06
CA PHE A 83 16.63 13.80 -8.21
C PHE A 83 16.98 14.07 -9.67
N LYS A 84 16.99 13.02 -10.50
CA LYS A 84 17.39 13.14 -11.90
C LYS A 84 16.52 14.11 -12.69
N VAL A 85 15.19 14.03 -12.49
CA VAL A 85 14.22 14.86 -13.21
C VAL A 85 14.26 16.31 -12.69
N ALA A 86 14.25 16.49 -11.37
CA ALA A 86 14.32 17.81 -10.74
C ALA A 86 15.63 18.54 -11.07
N HIS A 87 16.78 17.83 -11.03
CA HIS A 87 18.08 18.39 -11.38
C HIS A 87 18.13 18.89 -12.83
N LYS A 88 17.60 18.10 -13.78
CA LYS A 88 17.52 18.51 -15.19
C LYS A 88 16.62 19.73 -15.37
N ALA A 89 15.45 19.75 -14.69
CA ALA A 89 14.54 20.89 -14.76
C ALA A 89 15.18 22.18 -14.24
N LEU A 90 15.81 22.11 -13.05
CA LEU A 90 16.55 23.25 -12.47
C LEU A 90 17.72 23.69 -13.36
N SER A 91 18.47 22.76 -13.95
CA SER A 91 19.56 23.06 -14.88
C SER A 91 19.06 23.72 -16.17
N ALA A 92 17.83 23.44 -16.59
CA ALA A 92 17.16 24.07 -17.72
C ALA A 92 16.43 25.39 -17.36
N GLY A 93 16.69 25.95 -16.17
CA GLY A 93 16.09 27.21 -15.73
C GLY A 93 14.60 27.12 -15.40
N LYS A 94 14.08 25.95 -15.04
CA LYS A 94 12.67 25.76 -14.68
C LYS A 94 12.51 25.68 -13.16
N HIS A 95 11.49 26.36 -12.61
CA HIS A 95 11.06 26.12 -11.23
C HIS A 95 10.59 24.69 -11.06
N VAL A 96 10.74 24.11 -9.87
CA VAL A 96 10.40 22.71 -9.62
C VAL A 96 9.50 22.55 -8.41
N PHE A 97 8.39 21.83 -8.61
CA PHE A 97 7.62 21.21 -7.56
C PHE A 97 7.86 19.70 -7.64
N VAL A 98 8.47 19.10 -6.64
CA VAL A 98 8.74 17.66 -6.60
C VAL A 98 7.92 16.98 -5.50
N GLU A 99 7.28 15.87 -5.83
CA GLU A 99 6.60 15.04 -4.85
C GLU A 99 7.58 14.48 -3.81
N LYS A 100 7.05 14.20 -2.61
CA LYS A 100 7.83 13.61 -1.54
C LYS A 100 8.29 12.17 -1.89
N PRO A 101 9.47 11.74 -1.44
CA PRO A 101 10.54 12.52 -0.82
C PRO A 101 11.27 13.39 -1.85
N LEU A 102 11.94 14.45 -1.40
CA LEU A 102 12.74 15.34 -2.25
C LEU A 102 13.70 14.55 -3.15
N SER A 103 14.40 13.60 -2.55
CA SER A 103 15.36 12.69 -3.17
C SER A 103 15.52 11.44 -2.30
N LEU A 104 16.34 10.48 -2.70
CA LEU A 104 16.64 9.29 -1.91
C LEU A 104 17.87 9.43 -1.00
N THR A 105 18.73 10.44 -1.22
CA THR A 105 19.91 10.69 -0.40
C THR A 105 19.99 12.15 0.00
N GLU A 106 20.58 12.43 1.18
CA GLU A 106 20.80 13.82 1.63
C GLU A 106 21.70 14.59 0.68
N LYS A 107 22.70 13.92 0.09
CA LYS A 107 23.60 14.53 -0.90
C LYS A 107 22.84 15.02 -2.12
N GLU A 108 21.98 14.18 -2.70
CA GLU A 108 21.13 14.56 -3.83
C GLU A 108 20.19 15.71 -3.46
N GLY A 109 19.57 15.66 -2.27
CA GLY A 109 18.72 16.73 -1.76
C GLY A 109 19.48 18.06 -1.63
N LEU A 110 20.68 18.02 -1.05
CA LEU A 110 21.53 19.19 -0.91
C LEU A 110 21.98 19.76 -2.27
N ASP A 111 22.29 18.89 -3.24
CA ASP A 111 22.65 19.30 -4.60
C ASP A 111 21.48 20.01 -5.29
N LEU A 112 20.23 19.54 -5.11
CA LEU A 112 19.04 20.21 -5.65
C LEU A 112 18.82 21.59 -5.01
N VAL A 113 18.96 21.70 -3.68
CA VAL A 113 18.84 22.97 -2.95
C VAL A 113 19.84 23.98 -3.47
N LYS A 114 21.14 23.63 -3.51
CA LYS A 114 22.20 24.50 -4.01
C LYS A 114 22.01 24.90 -5.47
N LEU A 115 21.53 23.98 -6.31
CA LEU A 115 21.26 24.26 -7.72
C LEU A 115 20.10 25.26 -7.88
N ALA A 116 19.03 25.08 -7.11
CA ALA A 116 17.87 25.98 -7.11
C ALA A 116 18.27 27.39 -6.64
N GLU A 117 19.03 27.49 -5.54
CA GLU A 117 19.53 28.77 -5.01
C GLU A 117 20.42 29.49 -6.00
N ARG A 118 21.41 28.78 -6.58
CA ARG A 118 22.33 29.35 -7.57
C ARG A 118 21.64 29.92 -8.81
N ASN A 119 20.55 29.28 -9.22
CA ASN A 119 19.78 29.66 -10.40
C ASN A 119 18.58 30.57 -10.06
N GLU A 120 18.42 30.98 -8.81
CA GLU A 120 17.26 31.77 -8.31
C GLU A 120 15.90 31.15 -8.65
N LEU A 121 15.81 29.84 -8.57
CA LEU A 121 14.61 29.06 -8.90
C LEU A 121 13.88 28.59 -7.64
N ILE A 122 12.58 28.50 -7.74
CA ILE A 122 11.75 27.89 -6.69
C ILE A 122 11.90 26.36 -6.77
N LEU A 123 12.31 25.76 -5.65
CA LEU A 123 12.26 24.33 -5.40
C LEU A 123 11.29 24.09 -4.25
N MET A 124 10.18 23.43 -4.52
CA MET A 124 9.12 23.12 -3.56
C MET A 124 8.90 21.61 -3.48
N VAL A 125 8.67 21.08 -2.28
CA VAL A 125 8.43 19.66 -2.02
C VAL A 125 6.96 19.43 -1.66
N GLY A 126 6.37 18.35 -2.16
CA GLY A 126 4.95 17.98 -1.99
C GLY A 126 4.61 17.50 -0.58
N HIS A 127 4.78 18.35 0.43
CA HIS A 127 4.37 18.08 1.81
C HIS A 127 2.96 18.62 2.08
N ILE A 128 1.98 18.02 1.42
CA ILE A 128 0.58 18.46 1.33
C ILE A 128 -0.07 18.80 2.68
N LEU A 129 0.29 18.12 3.77
CA LEU A 129 -0.32 18.36 5.08
C LEU A 129 0.01 19.74 5.65
N GLN A 130 1.12 20.36 5.30
CA GLN A 130 1.41 21.74 5.69
C GLN A 130 0.44 22.76 5.05
N TYR A 131 -0.31 22.34 4.03
CA TYR A 131 -1.35 23.14 3.35
C TYR A 131 -2.77 22.78 3.79
N HIS A 132 -2.91 21.82 4.71
CA HIS A 132 -4.23 21.46 5.23
C HIS A 132 -4.76 22.58 6.15
N PRO A 133 -5.96 23.15 5.90
CA PRO A 133 -6.47 24.31 6.67
C PRO A 133 -6.50 24.08 8.18
N ALA A 134 -6.88 22.87 8.63
CA ALA A 134 -6.86 22.54 10.06
C ALA A 134 -5.45 22.53 10.66
N VAL A 135 -4.44 22.09 9.90
CA VAL A 135 -3.02 22.07 10.34
C VAL A 135 -2.47 23.49 10.41
N ILE A 136 -2.83 24.35 9.45
CA ILE A 136 -2.50 25.78 9.47
C ILE A 136 -3.13 26.42 10.70
N LYS A 137 -4.41 26.12 10.98
CA LYS A 137 -5.12 26.65 12.16
C LYS A 137 -4.50 26.14 13.46
N LEU A 138 -4.08 24.88 13.52
CA LEU A 138 -3.36 24.32 14.67
C LEU A 138 -2.04 25.08 14.91
N LYS A 139 -1.28 25.40 13.86
CA LYS A 139 -0.06 26.23 14.00
C LYS A 139 -0.36 27.63 14.53
N GLU A 140 -1.47 28.25 14.09
CA GLU A 140 -1.90 29.54 14.64
C GLU A 140 -2.19 29.44 16.15
N LEU A 141 -2.92 28.41 16.59
CA LEU A 141 -3.23 28.19 18.02
C LEU A 141 -1.96 27.99 18.86
N ILE A 142 -0.96 27.32 18.32
CA ILE A 142 0.36 27.16 18.98
C ILE A 142 1.06 28.53 19.07
N ASN A 143 1.11 29.27 17.96
CA ASN A 143 1.80 30.56 17.90
C ASN A 143 1.14 31.64 18.79
N THR A 144 -0.18 31.59 18.96
CA THR A 144 -0.92 32.50 19.87
C THR A 144 -0.83 32.09 21.35
N GLY A 145 -0.17 30.94 21.63
CA GLY A 145 -0.03 30.42 23.00
C GLY A 145 -1.32 29.86 23.60
N GLU A 146 -2.32 29.53 22.77
CA GLU A 146 -3.59 28.95 23.20
C GLU A 146 -3.40 27.59 23.88
N LEU A 147 -2.45 26.76 23.38
CA LEU A 147 -2.09 25.48 23.98
C LEU A 147 -1.13 25.63 25.17
N GLY A 148 -0.53 26.82 25.37
CA GLY A 148 0.56 27.05 26.34
C GLY A 148 1.89 26.48 25.82
N LYS A 149 2.76 26.05 26.75
CA LYS A 149 4.02 25.38 26.40
C LYS A 149 3.75 23.98 25.88
N ILE A 150 4.20 23.69 24.67
CA ILE A 150 4.07 22.33 24.11
C ILE A 150 4.99 21.38 24.89
N GLN A 151 4.44 20.23 25.27
CA GLN A 151 5.13 19.20 26.05
C GLN A 151 5.39 17.96 25.22
N TYR A 152 4.41 17.57 24.38
CA TYR A 152 4.41 16.32 23.69
C TYR A 152 3.54 16.36 22.44
N LEU A 153 3.96 15.64 21.38
CA LEU A 153 3.17 15.41 20.17
C LEU A 153 3.21 13.94 19.78
N TYR A 154 2.12 13.46 19.17
CA TYR A 154 2.20 12.19 18.44
C TYR A 154 1.33 12.16 17.20
N SER A 155 1.75 11.39 16.23
CA SER A 155 1.02 11.17 14.99
C SER A 155 0.85 9.69 14.70
N ASN A 156 -0.38 9.32 14.33
CA ASN A 156 -0.72 8.00 13.82
C ASN A 156 -1.16 8.13 12.35
N ARG A 157 -0.51 7.35 11.48
CA ARG A 157 -0.91 7.21 10.08
C ARG A 157 -0.97 5.75 9.71
N LEU A 158 -2.16 5.21 9.85
CA LEU A 158 -2.43 3.78 9.84
C LEU A 158 -3.50 3.47 8.79
N ASN A 159 -3.29 2.43 8.03
CA ASN A 159 -4.28 1.99 7.03
C ASN A 159 -3.85 0.66 6.41
N ILE A 160 -4.80 -0.25 6.20
CA ILE A 160 -4.60 -1.36 5.28
C ILE A 160 -4.83 -0.84 3.86
N GLY A 161 -3.77 -0.35 3.24
CA GLY A 161 -3.84 0.29 1.92
C GLY A 161 -3.01 -0.43 0.86
N LYS A 162 -2.47 0.33 -0.09
CA LYS A 162 -1.54 -0.20 -1.08
C LYS A 162 -0.20 -0.52 -0.42
N ILE A 163 0.05 -1.80 -0.19
CA ILE A 163 1.34 -2.30 0.29
C ILE A 163 2.36 -2.16 -0.83
N ARG A 164 3.54 -1.66 -0.50
CA ARG A 164 4.61 -1.42 -1.46
C ARG A 164 5.74 -2.42 -1.26
N SER A 165 6.40 -2.76 -2.34
CA SER A 165 7.59 -3.61 -2.34
C SER A 165 8.87 -2.80 -2.61
N GLU A 166 8.71 -1.57 -3.07
CA GLU A 166 9.80 -0.66 -3.47
C GLU A 166 10.32 0.20 -2.32
N GLU A 167 9.53 0.38 -1.27
CA GLU A 167 9.86 1.18 -0.09
C GLU A 167 9.17 0.60 1.15
N ASN A 168 9.68 0.87 2.34
CA ASN A 168 9.02 0.49 3.58
C ASN A 168 7.98 1.54 4.02
N ILE A 169 7.22 1.23 5.07
CA ILE A 169 6.14 2.10 5.56
C ILE A 169 6.66 3.46 6.08
N LEU A 170 7.88 3.51 6.64
CA LEU A 170 8.49 4.73 7.12
C LEU A 170 8.62 5.76 5.98
N TRP A 171 9.25 5.38 4.87
CA TRP A 171 9.43 6.24 3.68
C TRP A 171 8.12 6.56 2.98
N SER A 172 7.16 5.63 3.06
CA SER A 172 5.86 5.81 2.42
C SER A 172 4.98 6.83 3.15
N PHE A 173 4.91 6.75 4.48
CA PHE A 173 3.93 7.51 5.26
C PHE A 173 4.51 8.61 6.13
N ALA A 174 5.63 8.37 6.81
CA ALA A 174 6.18 9.30 7.81
C ALA A 174 6.64 10.68 7.28
N PRO A 175 7.03 10.89 6.01
CA PRO A 175 7.43 12.20 5.52
C PRO A 175 6.43 13.31 5.82
N HIS A 176 5.13 13.03 5.67
CA HIS A 176 4.08 14.00 5.92
C HIS A 176 4.00 14.42 7.40
N ASP A 177 4.13 13.44 8.29
CA ASP A 177 4.02 13.66 9.74
C ASP A 177 5.28 14.33 10.28
N ILE A 178 6.46 13.92 9.81
CA ILE A 178 7.74 14.60 10.12
C ILE A 178 7.66 16.07 9.72
N SER A 179 7.25 16.35 8.48
CA SER A 179 7.13 17.71 7.94
C SER A 179 6.20 18.59 8.79
N VAL A 180 5.05 18.06 9.22
CA VAL A 180 4.11 18.79 10.09
C VAL A 180 4.70 19.02 11.47
N ILE A 181 5.30 18.02 12.11
CA ILE A 181 5.90 18.15 13.44
C ILE A 181 7.00 19.22 13.44
N LEU A 182 7.89 19.20 12.44
CA LEU A 182 8.93 20.23 12.28
C LEU A 182 8.33 21.63 12.10
N MET A 183 7.28 21.75 11.28
CA MET A 183 6.59 23.01 11.09
C MET A 183 5.97 23.51 12.41
N LEU A 184 5.28 22.64 13.15
CA LEU A 184 4.61 23.02 14.40
C LEU A 184 5.60 23.46 15.48
N LEU A 185 6.72 22.75 15.65
CA LEU A 185 7.73 23.06 16.66
C LEU A 185 8.71 24.18 16.23
N GLY A 186 9.02 24.25 14.95
CA GLY A 186 10.00 25.21 14.41
C GLY A 186 11.46 24.86 14.71
N GLU A 187 11.73 23.64 15.16
CA GLU A 187 13.08 23.15 15.50
C GLU A 187 13.34 21.75 14.95
N MET A 188 14.60 21.36 14.86
CA MET A 188 15.04 20.00 14.53
C MET A 188 15.17 19.17 15.82
N PRO A 189 14.88 17.86 15.78
CA PRO A 189 15.22 17.01 16.91
C PRO A 189 16.72 16.87 17.09
N GLU A 190 17.16 16.69 18.32
CA GLU A 190 18.56 16.34 18.65
C GLU A 190 18.85 14.88 18.38
N SER A 191 17.86 14.02 18.61
CA SER A 191 18.00 12.59 18.40
C SER A 191 16.70 11.95 17.90
N VAL A 192 16.90 10.82 17.21
CA VAL A 192 15.83 9.97 16.66
C VAL A 192 16.10 8.53 17.05
N TYR A 193 15.04 7.83 17.44
CA TYR A 193 15.03 6.40 17.64
C TYR A 193 13.85 5.80 16.88
N ALA A 194 14.08 4.72 16.15
CA ALA A 194 13.03 4.03 15.40
C ALA A 194 13.09 2.51 15.61
N THR A 195 11.93 1.92 15.81
CA THR A 195 11.73 0.47 15.88
C THR A 195 10.66 0.05 14.90
N GLY A 196 10.67 -1.20 14.45
CA GLY A 196 9.70 -1.65 13.48
C GLY A 196 9.69 -3.15 13.24
N GLY A 197 8.66 -3.61 12.52
CA GLY A 197 8.47 -5.02 12.18
C GLY A 197 8.21 -5.25 10.70
N SER A 198 8.76 -6.36 10.19
CA SER A 198 8.61 -6.82 8.80
C SER A 198 7.82 -8.12 8.79
N TYR A 199 6.50 -8.04 8.72
CA TYR A 199 5.59 -9.18 8.84
C TYR A 199 5.13 -9.73 7.48
N LEU A 200 4.99 -8.86 6.47
CA LEU A 200 4.52 -9.24 5.14
C LEU A 200 5.68 -9.57 4.20
N GLN A 201 6.75 -8.79 4.27
CA GLN A 201 7.89 -8.90 3.38
C GLN A 201 9.18 -8.86 4.19
N ARG A 202 10.05 -9.84 3.99
CA ARG A 202 11.33 -9.89 4.70
C ARG A 202 12.16 -8.62 4.44
N LYS A 203 12.64 -7.97 5.50
CA LYS A 203 13.47 -6.75 5.47
C LYS A 203 12.77 -5.48 4.98
N ILE A 204 11.45 -5.48 4.82
CA ILE A 204 10.67 -4.29 4.51
C ILE A 204 9.71 -4.05 5.67
N PRO A 205 10.00 -3.16 6.60
CA PRO A 205 9.11 -2.86 7.70
C PRO A 205 7.71 -2.45 7.23
N ASP A 206 6.70 -3.15 7.75
CA ASP A 206 5.27 -2.90 7.50
C ASP A 206 4.67 -1.99 8.57
N THR A 207 5.37 -1.87 9.68
CA THR A 207 5.02 -1.02 10.79
C THR A 207 6.30 -0.43 11.38
N THR A 208 6.28 0.87 11.73
CA THR A 208 7.39 1.54 12.42
C THR A 208 6.86 2.54 13.44
N LEU A 209 7.56 2.62 14.56
CA LEU A 209 7.42 3.66 15.56
C LEU A 209 8.72 4.46 15.61
N THR A 210 8.63 5.75 15.32
CA THR A 210 9.78 6.68 15.37
C THR A 210 9.55 7.66 16.50
N THR A 211 10.52 7.82 17.39
CA THR A 211 10.53 8.83 18.45
C THR A 211 11.59 9.88 18.17
N MET A 212 11.31 11.11 18.56
CA MET A 212 12.16 12.29 18.36
C MET A 212 12.26 13.06 19.66
N ASP A 213 13.47 13.37 20.08
CA ASP A 213 13.76 14.22 21.24
C ASP A 213 14.25 15.60 20.77
N PHE A 214 13.66 16.67 21.31
CA PHE A 214 13.98 18.05 20.94
C PHE A 214 14.68 18.80 22.07
N SER A 215 15.55 19.78 21.73
CA SER A 215 16.28 20.60 22.70
C SER A 215 15.39 21.41 23.63
N SER A 216 14.19 21.76 23.18
CA SER A 216 13.14 22.40 24.01
C SER A 216 12.61 21.52 25.14
N GLY A 217 12.98 20.22 25.17
CA GLY A 217 12.45 19.19 26.06
C GLY A 217 11.17 18.55 25.55
N VAL A 218 10.64 18.98 24.40
CA VAL A 218 9.49 18.35 23.74
C VAL A 218 9.89 16.98 23.24
N LYS A 219 8.98 16.02 23.35
CA LYS A 219 9.08 14.71 22.72
C LYS A 219 7.99 14.50 21.68
N ALA A 220 8.33 13.84 20.59
CA ALA A 220 7.33 13.45 19.61
C ALA A 220 7.50 11.98 19.19
N HIS A 221 6.38 11.35 18.80
CA HIS A 221 6.48 10.08 18.10
C HIS A 221 5.53 9.99 16.91
N ILE A 222 5.92 9.17 15.94
CA ILE A 222 5.15 8.88 14.73
C ILE A 222 4.99 7.36 14.66
N PHE A 223 3.74 6.90 14.65
CA PHE A 223 3.42 5.51 14.39
C PHE A 223 2.80 5.36 13.01
N VAL A 224 3.45 4.60 12.13
CA VAL A 224 2.96 4.32 10.78
C VAL A 224 2.86 2.82 10.54
N SER A 225 1.76 2.38 9.92
CA SER A 225 1.54 0.96 9.65
C SER A 225 0.65 0.74 8.44
N TRP A 226 1.00 -0.26 7.61
CA TRP A 226 0.08 -0.85 6.64
C TRP A 226 -0.85 -1.90 7.24
N LEU A 227 -0.56 -2.37 8.46
CA LEU A 227 -1.28 -3.46 9.13
C LEU A 227 -2.25 -2.90 10.17
N HIS A 228 -3.26 -2.16 9.72
CA HIS A 228 -4.27 -1.60 10.60
C HIS A 228 -5.68 -1.78 10.00
N PRO A 229 -6.69 -2.21 10.77
CA PRO A 229 -7.99 -2.61 10.24
C PRO A 229 -8.80 -1.46 9.64
N TYR A 230 -8.55 -0.23 10.05
CA TYR A 230 -9.20 0.97 9.54
C TYR A 230 -8.20 2.09 9.29
N LYS A 231 -8.63 3.11 8.53
CA LYS A 231 -7.82 4.29 8.25
C LYS A 231 -7.82 5.21 9.48
N GLU A 232 -6.63 5.50 10.02
CA GLU A 232 -6.41 6.51 11.05
C GLU A 232 -5.35 7.50 10.55
N GLN A 233 -5.65 8.79 10.61
CA GLN A 233 -4.70 9.87 10.29
C GLN A 233 -4.90 10.97 11.32
N LYS A 234 -4.19 10.86 12.44
CA LYS A 234 -4.41 11.65 13.63
C LYS A 234 -3.10 12.24 14.13
N LEU A 235 -3.12 13.52 14.48
CA LEU A 235 -2.04 14.22 15.15
C LEU A 235 -2.58 14.84 16.45
N VAL A 236 -1.93 14.56 17.56
CA VAL A 236 -2.26 15.11 18.86
C VAL A 236 -1.13 15.98 19.36
N VAL A 237 -1.46 17.16 19.82
CA VAL A 237 -0.54 18.12 20.41
C VAL A 237 -0.96 18.38 21.85
N VAL A 238 -0.07 18.12 22.80
CA VAL A 238 -0.30 18.27 24.22
C VAL A 238 0.48 19.50 24.72
N GLY A 239 -0.23 20.52 25.12
CA GLY A 239 0.30 21.71 25.80
C GLY A 239 -0.02 21.69 27.30
N ASP A 240 0.57 22.60 28.05
CA ASP A 240 0.32 22.73 29.49
C ASP A 240 -1.00 23.44 29.84
N LYS A 241 -1.63 24.10 28.85
CA LYS A 241 -2.95 24.75 29.03
C LYS A 241 -4.08 23.96 28.37
N LYS A 242 -3.88 23.48 27.15
CA LYS A 242 -4.88 22.75 26.34
C LYS A 242 -4.21 21.69 25.48
N MET A 243 -5.02 20.74 25.01
CA MET A 243 -4.60 19.72 24.04
C MET A 243 -5.38 19.92 22.74
N ALA A 244 -4.74 19.69 21.60
CA ALA A 244 -5.40 19.74 20.30
C ALA A 244 -5.30 18.40 19.58
N VAL A 245 -6.37 18.02 18.87
CA VAL A 245 -6.44 16.81 18.05
C VAL A 245 -6.82 17.21 16.63
N PHE A 246 -5.91 16.98 15.70
CA PHE A 246 -6.21 16.97 14.28
C PHE A 246 -6.51 15.53 13.84
N ASP A 247 -7.67 15.30 13.21
CA ASP A 247 -8.09 13.99 12.67
C ASP A 247 -8.57 14.16 11.24
N ASP A 248 -7.74 13.75 10.27
CA ASP A 248 -8.04 13.90 8.84
C ASP A 248 -9.16 12.97 8.34
N VAL A 249 -9.58 12.01 9.14
CA VAL A 249 -10.68 11.09 8.81
C VAL A 249 -12.01 11.59 9.37
N SER A 250 -11.99 12.34 10.48
CA SER A 250 -13.19 12.89 11.13
C SER A 250 -13.86 13.99 10.30
N LYS A 251 -15.17 14.23 10.52
CA LYS A 251 -15.87 15.43 10.03
C LYS A 251 -15.37 16.67 10.75
N GLU A 252 -15.21 16.59 12.05
CA GLU A 252 -14.65 17.62 12.92
C GLU A 252 -13.13 17.43 12.97
N LYS A 253 -12.45 18.06 12.02
CA LYS A 253 -11.03 17.79 11.77
C LYS A 253 -10.08 18.36 12.82
N LEU A 254 -10.50 19.36 13.59
CA LEU A 254 -9.69 19.98 14.63
C LEU A 254 -10.50 20.21 15.88
N LEU A 255 -10.10 19.54 16.94
CA LEU A 255 -10.70 19.64 18.26
C LEU A 255 -9.69 20.20 19.25
N LEU A 256 -10.16 21.07 20.14
CA LEU A 256 -9.40 21.63 21.25
C LEU A 256 -10.00 21.15 22.58
N TYR A 257 -9.17 20.59 23.44
CA TYR A 257 -9.56 20.04 24.73
C TYR A 257 -8.99 20.92 25.85
N PRO A 258 -9.83 21.62 26.61
CA PRO A 258 -9.38 22.46 27.73
C PRO A 258 -9.17 21.64 29.02
N HIS A 259 -8.61 20.42 28.85
CA HIS A 259 -8.29 19.56 29.98
C HIS A 259 -7.16 20.14 30.80
N LYS A 260 -7.30 20.12 32.13
CA LYS A 260 -6.31 20.59 33.08
C LYS A 260 -5.97 19.53 34.11
N ILE A 261 -4.77 19.61 34.63
CA ILE A 261 -4.36 18.85 35.80
C ILE A 261 -4.01 19.87 36.90
N ASP A 262 -4.85 19.92 37.91
CA ASP A 262 -4.64 20.75 39.10
C ASP A 262 -4.00 19.92 40.19
N TRP A 263 -3.24 20.57 41.08
CA TRP A 263 -2.59 19.92 42.19
C TRP A 263 -3.28 20.31 43.49
N LEU A 264 -4.08 19.40 44.06
CA LEU A 264 -4.71 19.55 45.35
C LEU A 264 -3.90 18.76 46.39
N ASP A 265 -3.34 19.46 47.37
CA ASP A 265 -2.51 18.84 48.42
C ASP A 265 -1.42 17.89 47.87
N ARG A 266 -0.74 18.29 46.79
CA ARG A 266 0.28 17.51 46.04
C ARG A 266 -0.27 16.26 45.32
N ILE A 267 -1.58 16.13 45.22
CA ILE A 267 -2.23 15.07 44.43
C ILE A 267 -2.66 15.65 43.10
N PRO A 268 -2.29 15.04 41.94
CA PRO A 268 -2.76 15.52 40.65
C PRO A 268 -4.23 15.12 40.44
N VAL A 269 -5.07 16.13 40.13
CA VAL A 269 -6.50 15.95 39.84
C VAL A 269 -6.78 16.40 38.42
N ALA A 270 -7.29 15.52 37.59
CA ALA A 270 -7.66 15.83 36.21
C ALA A 270 -9.06 16.45 36.15
N SER A 271 -9.15 17.66 35.61
CA SER A 271 -10.40 18.29 35.19
C SER A 271 -10.63 18.06 33.71
N LYS A 272 -11.73 17.39 33.34
CA LYS A 272 -12.11 17.12 31.97
C LYS A 272 -13.29 17.97 31.55
N GLU A 273 -13.13 18.68 30.45
CA GLU A 273 -14.19 19.50 29.85
C GLU A 273 -14.53 18.97 28.47
N ALA A 274 -15.66 19.39 27.90
CA ALA A 274 -16.04 19.01 26.53
C ALA A 274 -15.05 19.57 25.51
N ALA A 275 -14.83 18.81 24.44
CA ALA A 275 -14.01 19.27 23.34
C ALA A 275 -14.68 20.43 22.60
N GLU A 276 -13.90 21.42 22.23
CA GLU A 276 -14.32 22.54 21.39
C GLU A 276 -13.95 22.25 19.94
N VAL A 277 -14.92 22.36 19.02
CA VAL A 277 -14.65 22.28 17.59
C VAL A 277 -14.02 23.59 17.12
N VAL A 278 -12.81 23.54 16.59
CA VAL A 278 -12.11 24.73 16.08
C VAL A 278 -12.59 25.04 14.66
N PRO A 279 -13.24 26.21 14.44
CA PRO A 279 -13.72 26.56 13.11
C PRO A 279 -12.57 27.03 12.20
N PHE A 280 -12.61 26.61 10.95
CA PHE A 280 -11.74 27.08 9.87
C PHE A 280 -12.44 26.89 8.53
N HIS A 281 -12.01 27.65 7.51
CA HIS A 281 -12.53 27.49 6.16
C HIS A 281 -11.85 26.29 5.46
N MET A 282 -12.64 25.29 5.07
CA MET A 282 -12.11 24.11 4.38
C MET A 282 -11.93 24.37 2.89
N GLU A 283 -10.71 24.17 2.40
CA GLU A 283 -10.38 24.13 0.99
C GLU A 283 -9.50 22.89 0.73
N GLU A 284 -9.49 22.37 -0.51
CA GLU A 284 -8.68 21.19 -0.87
C GLU A 284 -7.19 21.48 -0.63
N PRO A 285 -6.49 20.74 0.26
CA PRO A 285 -5.08 21.01 0.57
C PRO A 285 -4.17 21.01 -0.66
N LEU A 286 -4.39 20.07 -1.59
CA LEU A 286 -3.60 19.99 -2.83
C LEU A 286 -3.82 21.22 -3.74
N LYS A 287 -5.01 21.77 -3.75
CA LYS A 287 -5.30 23.02 -4.49
C LYS A 287 -4.56 24.20 -3.87
N LEU A 288 -4.55 24.27 -2.53
CA LEU A 288 -3.80 25.30 -1.80
C LEU A 288 -2.29 25.18 -2.05
N GLU A 289 -1.76 23.97 -2.03
CA GLU A 289 -0.36 23.67 -2.30
C GLU A 289 0.03 24.09 -3.73
N CYS A 290 -0.74 23.69 -4.74
CA CYS A 290 -0.51 24.08 -6.13
C CYS A 290 -0.60 25.60 -6.33
N ARG A 291 -1.55 26.27 -5.67
CA ARG A 291 -1.70 27.73 -5.71
C ARG A 291 -0.49 28.42 -5.10
N HIS A 292 -0.05 27.97 -3.93
CA HIS A 292 1.12 28.52 -3.25
C HIS A 292 2.38 28.41 -4.10
N PHE A 293 2.58 27.29 -4.82
CA PHE A 293 3.70 27.16 -5.76
C PHE A 293 3.69 28.26 -6.83
N LEU A 294 2.52 28.55 -7.41
CA LEU A 294 2.37 29.62 -8.40
C LEU A 294 2.64 31.00 -7.79
N GLU A 295 2.12 31.25 -6.59
CA GLU A 295 2.34 32.50 -5.85
C GLU A 295 3.82 32.71 -5.54
N CYS A 296 4.54 31.66 -5.15
CA CYS A 296 5.98 31.73 -4.92
C CYS A 296 6.77 32.08 -6.19
N ILE A 297 6.37 31.55 -7.34
CA ILE A 297 6.99 31.90 -8.63
C ILE A 297 6.69 33.35 -9.00
N GLU A 298 5.42 33.77 -8.90
CA GLU A 298 4.97 35.12 -9.25
C GLU A 298 5.65 36.20 -8.38
N ASN A 299 5.76 35.95 -7.08
CA ASN A 299 6.27 36.89 -6.08
C ASN A 299 7.77 36.73 -5.79
N LYS A 300 8.44 35.74 -6.41
CA LYS A 300 9.84 35.38 -6.15
C LYS A 300 10.17 35.16 -4.68
N GLN A 301 9.30 34.47 -3.97
CA GLN A 301 9.45 34.18 -2.54
C GLN A 301 9.65 32.70 -2.28
N LYS A 302 10.38 32.37 -1.19
CA LYS A 302 10.56 30.97 -0.77
C LYS A 302 9.22 30.33 -0.46
N SER A 303 9.06 29.06 -0.81
CA SER A 303 7.84 28.30 -0.48
C SER A 303 7.89 27.83 0.98
N ARG A 304 6.71 27.57 1.54
CA ARG A 304 6.58 26.97 2.88
C ARG A 304 7.29 25.62 2.99
N THR A 305 7.20 24.81 1.95
CA THR A 305 7.84 23.50 1.85
C THR A 305 8.95 23.57 0.79
N ASP A 306 9.93 24.46 1.03
CA ASP A 306 11.07 24.64 0.13
C ASP A 306 12.03 23.43 0.16
N GLY A 307 13.08 23.49 -0.66
CA GLY A 307 14.07 22.41 -0.71
C GLY A 307 14.81 22.19 0.62
N GLU A 308 15.02 23.24 1.42
CA GLU A 308 15.65 23.11 2.75
C GLU A 308 14.72 22.38 3.74
N GLU A 309 13.42 22.68 3.70
CA GLU A 309 12.43 21.93 4.48
C GLU A 309 12.42 20.46 4.07
N GLY A 310 12.40 20.18 2.75
CA GLY A 310 12.51 18.82 2.24
C GLY A 310 13.78 18.10 2.70
N LEU A 311 14.92 18.80 2.75
CA LEU A 311 16.18 18.26 3.25
C LEU A 311 16.14 17.95 4.76
N ARG A 312 15.49 18.79 5.57
CA ARG A 312 15.29 18.52 7.01
C ARG A 312 14.45 17.25 7.23
N VAL A 313 13.36 17.09 6.49
CA VAL A 313 12.54 15.87 6.54
C VAL A 313 13.36 14.64 6.14
N LEU A 314 14.15 14.76 5.07
CA LEU A 314 15.00 13.69 4.58
C LEU A 314 16.07 13.25 5.59
N LYS A 315 16.69 14.19 6.31
CA LYS A 315 17.63 13.89 7.41
C LYS A 315 17.01 13.04 8.51
N ILE A 316 15.79 13.36 8.92
CA ILE A 316 15.08 12.58 9.94
C ILE A 316 14.69 11.20 9.41
N LEU A 317 14.24 11.10 8.16
CA LEU A 317 13.96 9.81 7.53
C LEU A 317 15.20 8.91 7.49
N HIS A 318 16.35 9.46 7.13
CA HIS A 318 17.62 8.73 7.11
C HIS A 318 18.03 8.30 8.53
N ALA A 319 17.98 9.20 9.49
CA ALA A 319 18.28 8.87 10.89
C ALA A 319 17.38 7.76 11.42
N SER A 320 16.08 7.82 11.10
CA SER A 320 15.10 6.78 11.46
C SER A 320 15.42 5.45 10.78
N GLN A 321 15.82 5.48 9.52
CA GLN A 321 16.21 4.27 8.79
C GLN A 321 17.49 3.65 9.35
N VAL A 322 18.50 4.46 9.66
CA VAL A 322 19.74 3.99 10.32
C VAL A 322 19.41 3.35 11.65
N SER A 323 18.52 3.95 12.45
CA SER A 323 18.07 3.38 13.72
C SER A 323 17.42 2.00 13.53
N LEU A 324 16.55 1.84 12.53
CA LEU A 324 15.90 0.57 12.18
C LEU A 324 16.91 -0.52 11.73
N ASP A 325 17.95 -0.13 11.02
CA ASP A 325 18.90 -1.04 10.39
C ASP A 325 20.03 -1.45 11.36
N ASP A 326 20.36 -0.62 12.35
CA ASP A 326 21.47 -0.81 13.30
C ASP A 326 20.96 -1.15 14.72
N ASN A 327 20.18 -2.23 14.79
CA ASN A 327 19.65 -2.78 16.05
C ASN A 327 18.89 -1.77 16.92
N GLU A 328 18.11 -0.91 16.28
CA GLU A 328 17.25 0.07 16.97
C GLU A 328 18.05 1.01 17.90
N CYS A 329 19.15 1.56 17.41
CA CYS A 329 19.97 2.50 18.16
C CYS A 329 19.45 3.93 18.08
N THR A 330 19.74 4.76 19.10
CA THR A 330 19.48 6.21 19.03
C THR A 330 20.49 6.89 18.11
N VAL A 331 19.98 7.69 17.17
CA VAL A 331 20.77 8.42 16.19
C VAL A 331 20.71 9.93 16.51
N HIS A 332 21.85 10.56 16.78
CA HIS A 332 21.94 12.00 16.98
C HIS A 332 22.00 12.75 15.66
N ILE A 333 21.12 13.74 15.48
CA ILE A 333 21.07 14.58 14.28
C ILE A 333 22.25 15.54 14.31
N GLY A 334 23.07 15.52 13.24
CA GLY A 334 24.30 16.33 13.16
C GLY A 334 25.60 15.56 13.48
N SER A 335 25.55 14.37 14.04
CA SER A 335 26.69 13.45 13.99
C SER A 335 26.94 13.04 12.52
N GLN A 336 28.21 12.95 12.10
CA GLN A 336 28.50 12.39 10.78
C GLN A 336 27.96 10.96 10.75
N LEU A 337 26.75 10.80 10.20
CA LEU A 337 26.19 9.49 9.90
C LEU A 337 27.18 8.84 8.92
N LYS A 338 27.85 7.77 9.36
CA LYS A 338 28.70 6.99 8.45
C LYS A 338 27.83 6.62 7.25
N GLU A 339 28.31 6.91 6.07
CA GLU A 339 27.67 6.60 4.77
C GLU A 339 27.46 5.09 4.57
N LYS A 340 26.84 4.41 5.52
CA LYS A 340 26.53 2.97 5.42
C LYS A 340 25.19 2.69 4.77
N PHE A 341 24.32 3.70 4.65
CA PHE A 341 23.00 3.55 4.09
C PHE A 341 22.92 4.20 2.70
N ASP A 342 22.80 3.39 1.68
CA ASP A 342 22.43 3.79 0.33
C ASP A 342 20.96 3.39 0.07
N PRO A 343 19.98 4.31 0.21
CA PRO A 343 18.57 4.00 -0.09
C PRO A 343 18.40 3.54 -1.54
N SER A 344 19.28 3.98 -2.44
CA SER A 344 19.30 3.50 -3.82
C SER A 344 19.80 2.06 -3.91
N ALA A 345 20.53 1.56 -2.92
CA ALA A 345 20.90 0.16 -2.82
C ALA A 345 19.69 -0.71 -2.46
N PHE A 346 18.77 -0.21 -1.64
CA PHE A 346 17.50 -0.88 -1.35
C PHE A 346 16.66 -1.02 -2.63
N VAL A 347 16.50 0.08 -3.35
CA VAL A 347 15.82 0.11 -4.65
C VAL A 347 16.62 -0.64 -5.73
N ARG A 348 17.97 -0.51 -5.76
CA ARG A 348 18.86 -1.25 -6.67
C ARG A 348 18.93 -2.72 -6.31
N HIS A 349 18.91 -3.09 -5.03
CA HIS A 349 18.93 -4.49 -4.60
C HIS A 349 17.63 -5.20 -5.01
N GLU A 350 16.51 -4.54 -4.94
CA GLU A 350 15.24 -5.05 -5.46
C GLU A 350 15.19 -5.01 -7.01
N ARG A 351 15.74 -3.96 -7.65
CA ARG A 351 15.92 -3.95 -9.12
C ARG A 351 16.95 -4.96 -9.57
N ALA A 352 18.08 -5.12 -8.87
CA ALA A 352 19.07 -6.14 -9.18
C ALA A 352 18.57 -7.55 -8.83
N LYS A 353 17.74 -7.71 -7.80
CA LYS A 353 16.99 -8.94 -7.54
C LYS A 353 15.90 -9.13 -8.59
N ARG A 354 15.13 -8.11 -8.95
CA ARG A 354 14.20 -8.18 -10.08
C ARG A 354 14.94 -8.43 -11.40
N ALA A 355 16.04 -7.74 -11.68
CA ALA A 355 16.87 -8.00 -12.85
C ALA A 355 17.62 -9.33 -12.76
N LYS A 356 18.06 -9.76 -11.57
CA LYS A 356 18.63 -11.12 -11.35
C LYS A 356 17.53 -12.18 -11.24
N ILE A 357 16.35 -11.86 -10.74
CA ILE A 357 15.18 -12.74 -10.77
C ILE A 357 14.62 -12.79 -12.20
N ILE A 358 14.67 -11.70 -12.96
CA ILE A 358 14.34 -11.66 -14.40
C ILE A 358 15.49 -12.24 -15.24
N SER A 359 16.76 -12.15 -14.81
CA SER A 359 17.92 -12.74 -15.51
C SER A 359 18.40 -14.06 -14.92
N SER A 360 17.93 -14.47 -13.74
CA SER A 360 18.09 -15.76 -13.07
C SER A 360 16.76 -16.44 -12.72
N ALA A 361 15.61 -15.84 -13.06
CA ALA A 361 14.50 -16.67 -13.42
C ALA A 361 15.05 -17.51 -14.58
N PRO A 362 15.14 -18.82 -14.43
CA PRO A 362 15.26 -19.64 -15.61
C PRO A 362 14.16 -19.09 -16.51
N SER A 363 14.55 -18.63 -17.70
CA SER A 363 13.59 -18.39 -18.76
C SER A 363 12.61 -19.55 -18.65
N VAL A 364 11.35 -19.28 -18.27
CA VAL A 364 10.30 -20.28 -18.46
C VAL A 364 10.37 -20.49 -19.94
N THR A 365 11.13 -21.52 -20.31
CA THR A 365 11.13 -22.01 -21.65
C THR A 365 9.66 -22.27 -21.92
N SER A 366 9.18 -21.91 -23.09
CA SER A 366 7.81 -22.13 -23.57
C SER A 366 7.33 -23.60 -23.46
N ASP A 367 8.15 -24.46 -22.95
CA ASP A 367 8.00 -25.89 -22.74
C ASP A 367 7.30 -26.21 -21.42
N GLY A 368 6.09 -25.83 -21.24
CA GLY A 368 5.29 -26.14 -20.01
C GLY A 368 4.06 -25.28 -19.87
N ILE A 369 3.94 -24.18 -20.62
CA ILE A 369 2.79 -23.29 -20.59
C ILE A 369 1.97 -23.47 -21.87
N GLY A 370 0.72 -23.87 -21.72
CA GLY A 370 -0.24 -24.02 -22.80
C GLY A 370 -0.58 -22.72 -23.52
N LYS A 371 -1.19 -22.83 -24.69
CA LYS A 371 -1.61 -21.67 -25.48
C LYS A 371 -2.70 -20.86 -24.76
N ASP A 372 -2.77 -19.56 -25.05
CA ASP A 372 -3.80 -18.62 -24.56
C ASP A 372 -3.91 -18.54 -23.03
N CYS A 373 -2.83 -18.84 -22.31
CA CYS A 373 -2.76 -18.65 -20.87
C CYS A 373 -2.60 -17.17 -20.52
N PHE A 374 -3.30 -16.72 -19.49
CA PHE A 374 -3.07 -15.44 -18.86
C PHE A 374 -2.32 -15.63 -17.55
N ILE A 375 -1.11 -15.14 -17.46
CA ILE A 375 -0.32 -15.14 -16.22
C ILE A 375 0.01 -13.70 -15.90
N HIS A 376 -0.53 -13.22 -14.76
CA HIS A 376 -0.27 -11.85 -14.34
C HIS A 376 1.20 -11.66 -14.01
N GLU A 377 1.77 -10.50 -14.35
CA GLU A 377 3.20 -10.18 -14.18
C GLU A 377 3.72 -10.33 -12.73
N SER A 378 2.84 -10.23 -11.74
CA SER A 378 3.17 -10.44 -10.33
C SER A 378 3.00 -11.88 -9.84
N ALA A 379 2.54 -12.79 -10.70
CA ALA A 379 2.51 -14.22 -10.39
C ALA A 379 3.90 -14.82 -10.57
N TYR A 380 4.26 -15.76 -9.70
CA TYR A 380 5.55 -16.44 -9.75
C TYR A 380 5.39 -17.91 -10.04
N LEU A 381 6.09 -18.40 -11.05
CA LEU A 381 6.12 -19.80 -11.43
C LEU A 381 7.53 -20.35 -11.23
N ASP A 382 7.65 -21.41 -10.43
CA ASP A 382 8.92 -22.13 -10.28
C ASP A 382 9.24 -22.97 -11.53
N THR A 383 10.45 -23.47 -11.61
CA THR A 383 10.87 -24.39 -12.69
C THR A 383 10.10 -25.70 -12.67
N GLY A 384 9.78 -26.23 -13.85
CA GLY A 384 9.08 -27.52 -14.00
C GLY A 384 7.59 -27.46 -13.66
N VAL A 385 6.98 -26.26 -13.68
CA VAL A 385 5.54 -26.07 -13.61
C VAL A 385 4.94 -26.28 -14.99
N GLU A 386 3.83 -27.03 -15.05
CA GLU A 386 3.05 -27.25 -16.26
C GLU A 386 1.67 -26.57 -16.12
N ILE A 387 1.27 -25.77 -17.13
CA ILE A 387 -0.01 -25.06 -17.15
C ILE A 387 -0.74 -25.36 -18.46
N GLY A 388 -1.95 -25.89 -18.34
CA GLY A 388 -2.80 -26.21 -19.48
C GLY A 388 -3.39 -24.96 -20.16
N GLU A 389 -3.78 -25.12 -21.43
CA GLU A 389 -4.30 -24.07 -22.29
C GLU A 389 -5.45 -23.25 -21.65
N CYS A 390 -5.56 -21.97 -21.99
CA CYS A 390 -6.61 -21.04 -21.55
C CYS A 390 -6.71 -20.87 -20.02
N THR A 391 -5.70 -21.24 -19.24
CA THR A 391 -5.67 -21.08 -17.78
C THR A 391 -5.24 -19.67 -17.41
N LYS A 392 -5.92 -19.10 -16.39
CA LYS A 392 -5.66 -17.74 -15.90
C LYS A 392 -5.07 -17.80 -14.50
N ILE A 393 -3.94 -17.12 -14.29
CA ILE A 393 -3.27 -16.98 -12.99
C ILE A 393 -3.18 -15.49 -12.65
N TRP A 394 -3.82 -15.11 -11.56
CA TRP A 394 -3.95 -13.73 -11.16
C TRP A 394 -2.83 -13.27 -10.20
N HIS A 395 -2.92 -12.04 -9.74
CA HIS A 395 -1.91 -11.30 -8.98
C HIS A 395 -1.36 -12.07 -7.77
N PHE A 396 -0.03 -12.00 -7.57
CA PHE A 396 0.66 -12.47 -6.36
C PHE A 396 0.50 -13.97 -6.07
N SER A 397 0.14 -14.77 -7.05
CA SER A 397 0.06 -16.23 -6.89
C SER A 397 1.42 -16.86 -7.15
N HIS A 398 1.78 -17.88 -6.36
CA HIS A 398 3.02 -18.62 -6.47
C HIS A 398 2.73 -20.10 -6.75
N ILE A 399 3.17 -20.57 -7.91
CA ILE A 399 3.08 -21.96 -8.31
C ILE A 399 4.45 -22.60 -8.16
N LEU A 400 4.58 -23.50 -7.18
CA LEU A 400 5.85 -24.12 -6.84
C LEU A 400 6.18 -25.29 -7.78
N SER A 401 7.47 -25.61 -7.81
CA SER A 401 8.08 -26.57 -8.73
C SER A 401 7.36 -27.92 -8.79
N GLY A 402 7.30 -28.49 -9.99
CA GLY A 402 6.68 -29.78 -10.29
C GLY A 402 5.16 -29.82 -10.20
N SER A 403 4.50 -28.67 -9.98
CA SER A 403 3.03 -28.60 -9.96
C SER A 403 2.46 -28.57 -11.37
N ARG A 404 1.30 -29.21 -11.57
CA ARG A 404 0.60 -29.32 -12.84
C ARG A 404 -0.81 -28.78 -12.70
N ILE A 405 -1.16 -27.80 -13.53
CA ILE A 405 -2.49 -27.19 -13.58
C ILE A 405 -3.11 -27.47 -14.95
N GLY A 406 -4.31 -28.01 -14.96
CA GLY A 406 -5.04 -28.37 -16.18
C GLY A 406 -5.47 -27.15 -17.01
N LYS A 407 -6.26 -27.42 -18.06
CA LYS A 407 -6.78 -26.40 -18.98
C LYS A 407 -7.97 -25.64 -18.39
N ASN A 408 -8.21 -24.41 -18.88
CA ASN A 408 -9.37 -23.60 -18.52
C ASN A 408 -9.55 -23.34 -17.02
N CYS A 409 -8.47 -23.34 -16.25
CA CYS A 409 -8.50 -23.04 -14.83
C CYS A 409 -8.50 -21.53 -14.57
N ASN A 410 -9.06 -21.11 -13.43
CA ASN A 410 -9.00 -19.74 -12.96
C ASN A 410 -8.41 -19.72 -11.54
N ILE A 411 -7.15 -19.31 -11.43
CA ILE A 411 -6.37 -19.26 -10.20
C ILE A 411 -6.37 -17.81 -9.73
N GLY A 412 -7.11 -17.52 -8.66
CA GLY A 412 -7.32 -16.17 -8.11
C GLY A 412 -6.06 -15.51 -7.57
N GLN A 413 -6.22 -14.45 -6.81
CA GLN A 413 -5.11 -13.68 -6.25
C GLN A 413 -4.56 -14.32 -4.97
N ASN A 414 -3.23 -14.14 -4.73
CA ASN A 414 -2.57 -14.56 -3.49
C ASN A 414 -2.77 -16.05 -3.19
N ILE A 415 -2.56 -16.89 -4.19
CA ILE A 415 -2.68 -18.34 -4.09
C ILE A 415 -1.29 -18.96 -4.07
N VAL A 416 -1.11 -19.97 -3.22
CA VAL A 416 0.11 -20.80 -3.19
C VAL A 416 -0.27 -22.22 -3.60
N ILE A 417 0.40 -22.76 -4.63
CA ILE A 417 0.16 -24.13 -5.12
C ILE A 417 1.47 -24.90 -5.12
N GLY A 418 1.51 -26.03 -4.43
CA GLY A 418 2.60 -26.97 -4.52
C GLY A 418 3.50 -27.08 -3.30
N PRO A 419 4.69 -27.67 -3.45
CA PRO A 419 5.22 -28.30 -4.69
C PRO A 419 4.53 -29.64 -5.06
N ASN A 420 4.68 -30.04 -6.32
CA ASN A 420 4.17 -31.33 -6.85
C ASN A 420 2.66 -31.53 -6.65
N VAL A 421 1.87 -30.48 -6.76
CA VAL A 421 0.40 -30.51 -6.70
C VAL A 421 -0.16 -30.74 -8.10
N VAL A 422 -1.22 -31.51 -8.19
CA VAL A 422 -1.95 -31.75 -9.45
C VAL A 422 -3.36 -31.18 -9.35
N ILE A 423 -3.68 -30.31 -10.31
CA ILE A 423 -5.00 -29.68 -10.45
C ILE A 423 -5.55 -30.03 -11.83
N GLY A 424 -6.76 -30.60 -11.86
CA GLY A 424 -7.47 -30.97 -13.08
C GLY A 424 -7.95 -29.77 -13.89
N ASN A 425 -8.71 -30.06 -14.95
CA ASN A 425 -9.21 -29.03 -15.87
C ASN A 425 -10.41 -28.26 -15.30
N GLY A 426 -10.58 -27.01 -15.70
CA GLY A 426 -11.77 -26.20 -15.38
C GLY A 426 -11.93 -25.85 -13.91
N CYS A 427 -10.89 -26.00 -13.09
CA CYS A 427 -10.91 -25.67 -11.68
C CYS A 427 -10.96 -24.15 -11.45
N LYS A 428 -11.72 -23.73 -10.44
CA LYS A 428 -11.78 -22.33 -9.99
C LYS A 428 -11.30 -22.25 -8.55
N ILE A 429 -10.17 -21.63 -8.33
CA ILE A 429 -9.58 -21.42 -7.01
C ILE A 429 -9.65 -19.93 -6.71
N GLN A 430 -10.43 -19.58 -5.70
CA GLN A 430 -10.65 -18.19 -5.29
C GLN A 430 -9.49 -17.65 -4.46
N ASN A 431 -9.49 -16.36 -4.19
CA ASN A 431 -8.38 -15.65 -3.54
C ASN A 431 -7.99 -16.23 -2.17
N ASN A 432 -6.70 -16.10 -1.82
CA ASN A 432 -6.13 -16.47 -0.52
C ASN A 432 -6.25 -17.96 -0.17
N VAL A 433 -6.09 -18.84 -1.14
CA VAL A 433 -6.10 -20.30 -0.94
C VAL A 433 -4.69 -20.85 -1.05
N SER A 434 -4.29 -21.71 -0.11
CA SER A 434 -3.03 -22.46 -0.18
C SER A 434 -3.32 -23.95 -0.43
N ILE A 435 -2.77 -24.49 -1.51
CA ILE A 435 -2.90 -25.90 -1.89
C ILE A 435 -1.53 -26.56 -1.71
N TYR A 436 -1.35 -27.18 -0.57
CA TYR A 436 -0.06 -27.76 -0.18
C TYR A 436 0.25 -29.09 -0.84
N LYS A 437 1.54 -29.46 -0.82
CA LYS A 437 2.00 -30.80 -1.22
C LYS A 437 1.11 -31.91 -0.61
N GLY A 438 0.70 -32.86 -1.43
CA GLY A 438 -0.18 -33.96 -1.04
C GLY A 438 -1.65 -33.74 -1.34
N VAL A 439 -2.06 -32.55 -1.76
CA VAL A 439 -3.43 -32.29 -2.24
C VAL A 439 -3.52 -32.55 -3.74
N THR A 440 -4.61 -33.18 -4.18
CA THR A 440 -4.95 -33.36 -5.59
C THR A 440 -6.38 -32.90 -5.82
N LEU A 441 -6.59 -32.03 -6.80
CA LEU A 441 -7.90 -31.61 -7.27
C LEU A 441 -8.20 -32.24 -8.62
N GLU A 442 -9.32 -32.95 -8.76
CA GLU A 442 -9.81 -33.41 -10.06
C GLU A 442 -10.47 -32.25 -10.85
N ASP A 443 -11.05 -32.57 -12.03
CA ASP A 443 -11.64 -31.56 -12.90
C ASP A 443 -12.82 -30.81 -12.23
N HIS A 444 -13.00 -29.54 -12.61
CA HIS A 444 -14.13 -28.69 -12.24
C HIS A 444 -14.34 -28.48 -10.74
N VAL A 445 -13.30 -28.62 -9.93
CA VAL A 445 -13.36 -28.30 -8.49
C VAL A 445 -13.43 -26.81 -8.28
N PHE A 446 -14.29 -26.39 -7.36
CA PHE A 446 -14.37 -25.01 -6.86
C PHE A 446 -13.83 -24.93 -5.44
N CYS A 447 -12.80 -24.08 -5.25
CA CYS A 447 -12.28 -23.71 -3.93
C CYS A 447 -12.68 -22.27 -3.61
N GLY A 448 -13.54 -22.09 -2.61
CA GLY A 448 -14.01 -20.78 -2.15
C GLY A 448 -12.90 -19.93 -1.52
N PRO A 449 -13.06 -18.60 -1.42
CA PRO A 449 -12.03 -17.72 -0.90
C PRO A 449 -11.64 -18.06 0.53
N SER A 450 -10.33 -18.01 0.81
CA SER A 450 -9.74 -18.24 2.12
C SER A 450 -10.06 -19.62 2.75
N MET A 451 -10.44 -20.62 1.93
CA MET A 451 -10.53 -21.99 2.44
C MET A 451 -9.12 -22.55 2.70
N VAL A 452 -9.00 -23.51 3.58
CA VAL A 452 -7.72 -24.02 4.08
C VAL A 452 -7.62 -25.53 3.89
N PHE A 453 -6.53 -25.99 3.27
CA PHE A 453 -6.06 -27.38 3.35
C PHE A 453 -4.98 -27.52 4.41
N THR A 454 -4.97 -28.59 5.19
CA THR A 454 -3.81 -28.98 5.98
C THR A 454 -3.06 -30.13 5.27
N ASN A 455 -1.81 -30.42 5.66
CA ASN A 455 -1.02 -31.49 5.05
C ASN A 455 -0.37 -32.43 6.06
N VAL A 456 -0.17 -31.98 7.30
CA VAL A 456 0.28 -32.78 8.45
C VAL A 456 -0.78 -32.72 9.54
N TYR A 457 -1.14 -33.89 10.10
CA TYR A 457 -2.27 -33.99 11.02
C TYR A 457 -2.00 -33.36 12.39
N ASN A 458 -0.78 -33.53 12.92
CA ASN A 458 -0.38 -33.07 14.23
C ASN A 458 1.00 -32.39 14.20
N PRO A 459 1.12 -31.23 13.52
CA PRO A 459 2.40 -30.55 13.36
C PRO A 459 2.98 -30.07 14.70
N ARG A 460 4.32 -30.05 14.77
CA ARG A 460 5.10 -29.44 15.85
C ARG A 460 6.26 -28.65 15.27
N SER A 461 6.55 -27.48 15.80
CA SER A 461 7.63 -26.62 15.30
C SER A 461 9.01 -27.21 15.51
N GLU A 462 9.21 -27.89 16.64
CA GLU A 462 10.50 -28.49 17.02
C GLU A 462 10.76 -29.87 16.39
N ILE A 463 9.72 -30.49 15.81
CA ILE A 463 9.79 -31.84 15.25
C ILE A 463 9.33 -31.82 13.82
N SER A 464 10.23 -32.06 12.87
CA SER A 464 9.85 -32.20 11.48
C SER A 464 8.95 -33.43 11.29
N LYS A 465 7.75 -33.22 10.78
CA LYS A 465 6.77 -34.26 10.48
C LYS A 465 6.35 -34.26 9.01
N MET A 466 7.19 -33.74 8.15
CA MET A 466 6.92 -33.69 6.71
C MET A 466 6.85 -35.09 6.07
N ASP A 467 7.44 -36.10 6.72
CA ASP A 467 7.36 -37.50 6.28
C ASP A 467 6.00 -38.15 6.66
N GLU A 468 5.25 -37.53 7.61
CA GLU A 468 3.90 -37.94 8.03
C GLU A 468 2.80 -37.26 7.19
N LEU A 469 3.13 -36.67 6.05
CA LEU A 469 2.19 -36.00 5.16
C LEU A 469 1.07 -36.95 4.73
N ARG A 470 -0.20 -36.50 4.89
CA ARG A 470 -1.38 -37.25 4.48
C ARG A 470 -1.98 -36.65 3.19
N LYS A 471 -2.20 -37.52 2.21
CA LYS A 471 -2.74 -37.10 0.91
C LYS A 471 -4.23 -36.78 1.03
N THR A 472 -4.65 -35.63 0.48
CA THR A 472 -6.04 -35.21 0.38
C THR A 472 -6.48 -35.21 -1.08
N LYS A 473 -7.62 -35.81 -1.38
CA LYS A 473 -8.15 -35.88 -2.73
C LYS A 473 -9.52 -35.19 -2.80
N VAL A 474 -9.66 -34.27 -3.74
CA VAL A 474 -10.94 -33.61 -4.04
C VAL A 474 -11.40 -34.10 -5.42
N LYS A 475 -12.50 -34.84 -5.45
CA LYS A 475 -13.03 -35.43 -6.68
C LYS A 475 -13.75 -34.38 -7.55
N ARG A 476 -13.99 -34.76 -8.79
CA ARG A 476 -14.58 -33.93 -9.84
C ARG A 476 -15.82 -33.17 -9.39
N GLY A 477 -15.88 -31.90 -9.73
CA GLY A 477 -17.07 -31.05 -9.52
C GLY A 477 -17.41 -30.71 -8.07
N ALA A 478 -16.58 -31.12 -7.11
CA ALA A 478 -16.78 -30.76 -5.71
C ALA A 478 -16.65 -29.26 -5.49
N THR A 479 -17.48 -28.71 -4.60
CA THR A 479 -17.47 -27.32 -4.19
C THR A 479 -17.07 -27.22 -2.73
N ILE A 480 -16.02 -26.41 -2.43
CA ILE A 480 -15.58 -26.11 -1.08
C ILE A 480 -15.90 -24.64 -0.80
N GLY A 481 -16.76 -24.39 0.18
CA GLY A 481 -17.21 -23.04 0.55
C GLY A 481 -16.11 -22.18 1.15
N ALA A 482 -16.33 -20.86 1.18
CA ALA A 482 -15.43 -19.89 1.76
C ALA A 482 -15.08 -20.22 3.23
N ASN A 483 -13.82 -19.99 3.63
CA ASN A 483 -13.31 -20.24 4.99
C ASN A 483 -13.50 -21.69 5.51
N ALA A 484 -13.82 -22.65 4.65
CA ALA A 484 -13.87 -24.06 5.07
C ALA A 484 -12.46 -24.60 5.33
N THR A 485 -12.32 -25.50 6.29
CA THR A 485 -11.05 -26.16 6.61
C THR A 485 -11.13 -27.65 6.31
N ILE A 486 -10.22 -28.16 5.50
CA ILE A 486 -10.11 -29.57 5.14
C ILE A 486 -8.89 -30.16 5.85
N ILE A 487 -9.14 -31.06 6.80
CA ILE A 487 -8.06 -31.81 7.47
C ILE A 487 -7.43 -32.77 6.48
N CYS A 488 -6.11 -32.95 6.55
CA CYS A 488 -5.37 -33.82 5.64
C CYS A 488 -5.73 -35.31 5.78
N GLY A 489 -5.55 -36.05 4.69
CA GLY A 489 -5.84 -37.48 4.64
C GLY A 489 -7.29 -37.82 4.28
N ILE A 490 -8.06 -36.87 3.78
CA ILE A 490 -9.50 -36.99 3.52
C ILE A 490 -9.77 -36.99 2.02
N THR A 491 -10.79 -37.74 1.61
CA THR A 491 -11.37 -37.70 0.27
C THR A 491 -12.68 -36.91 0.30
N ILE A 492 -12.78 -35.87 -0.53
CA ILE A 492 -14.04 -35.15 -0.80
C ILE A 492 -14.67 -35.78 -2.07
N GLY A 493 -15.88 -36.24 -1.94
CA GLY A 493 -16.60 -36.96 -3.00
C GLY A 493 -16.96 -36.11 -4.21
N GLN A 494 -17.29 -36.77 -5.30
CA GLN A 494 -17.68 -36.13 -6.55
C GLN A 494 -18.95 -35.30 -6.36
N TYR A 495 -18.96 -34.04 -6.83
CA TYR A 495 -20.06 -33.09 -6.67
C TYR A 495 -20.52 -32.87 -5.21
N ALA A 496 -19.69 -33.24 -4.23
CA ALA A 496 -19.96 -32.90 -2.85
C ALA A 496 -19.94 -31.37 -2.65
N PHE A 497 -20.81 -30.89 -1.77
CA PHE A 497 -20.89 -29.47 -1.47
C PHE A 497 -20.54 -29.23 0.01
N ILE A 498 -19.41 -28.57 0.22
CA ILE A 498 -18.94 -28.16 1.54
C ILE A 498 -19.43 -26.74 1.79
N GLY A 499 -20.26 -26.55 2.80
CA GLY A 499 -20.72 -25.20 3.18
C GLY A 499 -19.59 -24.30 3.71
N ALA A 500 -19.79 -23.00 3.61
CA ALA A 500 -18.84 -22.01 4.10
C ALA A 500 -18.58 -22.19 5.61
N GLY A 501 -17.30 -22.04 6.04
CA GLY A 501 -16.87 -22.18 7.43
C GLY A 501 -16.91 -23.61 7.98
N ALA A 502 -17.20 -24.62 7.17
CA ALA A 502 -17.24 -26.01 7.63
C ALA A 502 -15.84 -26.57 7.91
N VAL A 503 -15.71 -27.40 8.96
CA VAL A 503 -14.46 -28.12 9.29
C VAL A 503 -14.63 -29.61 9.00
N ILE A 504 -13.98 -30.08 7.93
CA ILE A 504 -14.08 -31.44 7.46
C ILE A 504 -13.00 -32.29 8.13
N THR A 505 -13.45 -33.29 8.93
CA THR A 505 -12.60 -34.15 9.75
C THR A 505 -12.61 -35.61 9.30
N ARG A 506 -13.41 -35.97 8.28
CA ARG A 506 -13.58 -37.31 7.71
C ARG A 506 -13.98 -37.25 6.25
N ASP A 507 -13.89 -38.34 5.55
CA ASP A 507 -14.32 -38.45 4.15
C ASP A 507 -15.74 -37.97 3.94
N VAL A 508 -15.97 -37.33 2.80
CA VAL A 508 -17.29 -36.82 2.39
C VAL A 508 -17.77 -37.63 1.21
N PRO A 509 -18.96 -38.25 1.29
CA PRO A 509 -19.53 -39.03 0.19
C PRO A 509 -19.78 -38.20 -1.08
N ASP A 510 -19.85 -38.88 -2.23
CA ASP A 510 -20.26 -38.27 -3.47
C ASP A 510 -21.65 -37.63 -3.33
N HIS A 511 -21.80 -36.39 -3.86
CA HIS A 511 -23.02 -35.58 -3.76
C HIS A 511 -23.46 -35.18 -2.34
N ALA A 512 -22.69 -35.43 -1.29
CA ALA A 512 -23.08 -35.04 0.06
C ALA A 512 -23.03 -33.53 0.26
N LEU A 513 -24.06 -32.96 0.89
CA LEU A 513 -24.10 -31.59 1.38
C LEU A 513 -23.73 -31.58 2.86
N VAL A 514 -22.58 -30.95 3.19
CA VAL A 514 -22.05 -30.95 4.57
C VAL A 514 -21.80 -29.53 5.06
N VAL A 515 -22.11 -29.28 6.34
CA VAL A 515 -21.94 -27.96 6.99
C VAL A 515 -21.51 -28.11 8.44
N GLY A 516 -20.98 -27.06 9.03
CA GLY A 516 -20.72 -26.92 10.47
C GLY A 516 -19.31 -27.30 10.91
N ASN A 517 -19.03 -27.14 12.21
CA ASN A 517 -17.77 -27.47 12.87
C ASN A 517 -18.03 -28.29 14.16
N PRO A 518 -17.66 -29.59 14.20
CA PRO A 518 -17.22 -30.41 13.06
C PRO A 518 -18.37 -30.62 12.05
N ALA A 519 -18.03 -30.79 10.79
CA ALA A 519 -19.01 -30.87 9.71
C ALA A 519 -19.92 -32.10 9.83
N ARG A 520 -21.21 -31.91 9.48
CA ARG A 520 -22.24 -32.93 9.42
C ARG A 520 -22.94 -32.89 8.08
N GLN A 521 -23.32 -34.04 7.56
CA GLN A 521 -24.12 -34.13 6.36
C GLN A 521 -25.55 -33.74 6.69
N ILE A 522 -26.11 -32.78 5.93
CA ILE A 522 -27.45 -32.24 6.08
C ILE A 522 -28.37 -32.53 4.87
N GLY A 523 -27.85 -33.24 3.88
CA GLY A 523 -28.58 -33.56 2.66
C GLY A 523 -27.64 -33.96 1.52
N TRP A 524 -28.12 -33.76 0.30
CA TRP A 524 -27.45 -34.07 -0.94
C TRP A 524 -27.47 -32.87 -1.89
N SER A 525 -26.46 -32.76 -2.74
CA SER A 525 -26.33 -31.70 -3.75
C SER A 525 -26.43 -32.26 -5.16
N CYS A 526 -27.08 -31.54 -6.03
CA CYS A 526 -27.10 -31.78 -7.47
C CYS A 526 -25.79 -31.36 -8.12
N ARG A 527 -25.51 -31.87 -9.30
CA ARG A 527 -24.38 -31.37 -10.15
C ARG A 527 -24.47 -29.88 -10.50
N CYS A 528 -25.67 -29.28 -10.48
CA CYS A 528 -25.81 -27.83 -10.69
C CYS A 528 -25.52 -26.99 -9.43
N GLY A 529 -25.28 -27.62 -8.26
CA GLY A 529 -25.00 -26.97 -6.99
C GLY A 529 -26.20 -26.83 -6.06
N GLU A 530 -27.41 -27.09 -6.52
CA GLU A 530 -28.63 -27.01 -5.70
C GLU A 530 -28.78 -28.19 -4.76
N ARG A 531 -29.41 -27.94 -3.61
CA ARG A 531 -29.79 -29.00 -2.67
C ARG A 531 -30.90 -29.87 -3.30
N LEU A 532 -30.78 -31.19 -3.20
CA LEU A 532 -31.83 -32.09 -3.60
C LEU A 532 -33.00 -32.07 -2.62
N SER A 533 -34.23 -32.29 -3.15
CA SER A 533 -35.42 -32.49 -2.34
C SER A 533 -35.35 -33.83 -1.57
N ASP A 534 -36.30 -34.05 -0.66
CA ASP A 534 -36.41 -35.31 0.07
C ASP A 534 -36.73 -36.50 -0.87
N GLN A 535 -37.27 -36.23 -2.07
CA GLN A 535 -37.52 -37.23 -3.13
C GLN A 535 -36.26 -37.43 -4.01
N LEU A 536 -35.13 -36.83 -3.67
CA LEU A 536 -33.88 -36.85 -4.42
C LEU A 536 -34.03 -36.30 -5.85
N GLU A 537 -34.84 -35.27 -6.01
CA GLU A 537 -34.99 -34.53 -7.27
C GLU A 537 -34.44 -33.11 -7.11
N CYS A 538 -33.81 -32.61 -8.16
CA CYS A 538 -33.34 -31.23 -8.22
C CYS A 538 -34.44 -30.32 -8.73
N VAL A 539 -34.90 -29.37 -7.91
CA VAL A 539 -35.95 -28.44 -8.28
C VAL A 539 -35.55 -27.46 -9.37
N SER A 540 -34.25 -27.19 -9.51
CA SER A 540 -33.73 -26.20 -10.46
C SER A 540 -33.50 -26.78 -11.86
N CYS A 541 -32.99 -28.01 -11.98
CA CYS A 541 -32.63 -28.62 -13.27
C CYS A 541 -33.34 -29.94 -13.59
N GLY A 542 -34.25 -30.40 -12.72
CA GLY A 542 -35.08 -31.59 -12.93
C GLY A 542 -34.36 -32.93 -12.84
N ARG A 543 -33.04 -32.98 -12.53
CA ARG A 543 -32.31 -34.25 -12.39
C ARG A 543 -32.81 -35.04 -11.20
N LYS A 544 -32.89 -36.36 -11.43
CA LYS A 544 -33.36 -37.34 -10.41
C LYS A 544 -32.19 -38.22 -9.99
N PHE A 545 -32.16 -38.53 -8.71
CA PHE A 545 -31.10 -39.34 -8.11
C PHE A 545 -31.70 -40.54 -7.39
N VAL A 546 -30.86 -41.53 -7.19
CA VAL A 546 -31.20 -42.74 -6.39
C VAL A 546 -30.16 -42.91 -5.29
N LYS A 547 -30.62 -43.25 -4.09
CA LYS A 547 -29.72 -43.49 -2.96
C LYS A 547 -29.14 -44.91 -3.04
N LEU A 548 -27.81 -45.00 -3.04
CA LEU A 548 -27.05 -46.26 -3.04
C LEU A 548 -26.16 -46.28 -1.80
N GLY A 549 -26.65 -46.90 -0.70
CA GLY A 549 -25.93 -46.95 0.56
C GLY A 549 -25.65 -45.54 1.14
N GLN A 550 -24.39 -45.14 1.15
CA GLN A 550 -23.93 -43.86 1.73
C GLN A 550 -23.77 -42.74 0.72
N HIS A 551 -24.14 -42.91 -0.55
CA HIS A 551 -24.08 -41.88 -1.59
C HIS A 551 -25.34 -41.90 -2.45
N VAL A 552 -25.47 -40.91 -3.34
CA VAL A 552 -26.53 -40.86 -4.35
C VAL A 552 -25.93 -40.85 -5.75
N GLU A 553 -26.62 -41.44 -6.71
CA GLU A 553 -26.24 -41.42 -8.13
C GLU A 553 -27.36 -40.84 -8.97
N GLU A 554 -27.01 -40.17 -10.07
CA GLU A 554 -27.96 -39.64 -11.05
C GLU A 554 -28.56 -40.80 -11.83
N LYS A 555 -29.92 -40.82 -11.97
CA LYS A 555 -30.65 -41.85 -12.73
C LYS A 555 -30.40 -41.72 -14.22
#